data_7edef2fd0121f40876ef886ea103d59d
#
_entry.id   7edef2fd0121f40876ef886ea103d59d
#
_cell.length_a   1.000
_cell.length_b   1.000
_cell.length_c   1.000
_cell.angle_alpha   90.00
_cell.angle_beta   90.00
_cell.angle_gamma   90.00
#
_symmetry.space_group_name_H-M   'P 1'
#
loop_
_entity.id
_entity.type
_entity.pdbx_description
1 polymer ?
#
loop_
_entity_poly.entity_id
_entity_poly.type
_entity_poly.pdbx_seq_one_letter_code
_entity_poly.pdbx_strand_id
1 'polypeptide(L)'
;MKKILFFLILCSQFSFSQELALVKQNGKIGYLDKTGKLAIKPAYDKARGFSDGLAAVKDQTKWGFIDAKGKWVIPASFDDAEDFNSGLCVVEKDKKRFYINKKGEAVNTPPTEKYFSFENGVAFIRQAKKVGLINPKGEIVLQPKYDMIKPFEGGYARVKNNDRWGIIDKTGKAVVEPLYEEIGNYFKGVTWAKSGDAFGLIIGGKFKAIEGVDKIWDFHVQDNTYARKGGKIGFIDTKGSWIIEPKFDKARAFCKNLAPVYVGKKWGYVNTTGAFVVEPAYNDAEIFSEDGLAPVKEKDWGFIDVKGKMVIPTNYDISTAFSFLNSDAKGFISGVSRVKNNGKWGFLDTKGQLLGNQWFENAELFN
;
A
#
# COMPACT_ATOMS: atom_id res chain seq x y z
N MET A 1 25.56 51.59 -26.47
CA MET A 1 24.67 51.26 -25.34
C MET A 1 24.47 49.74 -25.37
N LYS A 2 25.17 48.97 -24.51
CA LYS A 2 25.02 47.50 -24.41
C LYS A 2 23.88 47.21 -23.41
N LYS A 3 22.83 46.55 -23.90
CA LYS A 3 21.74 46.04 -23.04
C LYS A 3 22.21 44.73 -22.41
N ILE A 4 22.36 44.71 -21.10
CA ILE A 4 22.61 43.51 -20.29
C ILE A 4 21.26 42.89 -20.02
N LEU A 5 21.00 41.69 -20.58
CA LEU A 5 19.81 40.88 -20.34
C LEU A 5 20.07 40.06 -19.09
N PHE A 6 19.38 40.37 -17.99
CA PHE A 6 19.38 39.56 -16.76
C PHE A 6 18.49 38.35 -16.97
N PHE A 7 19.09 37.15 -17.11
CA PHE A 7 18.35 35.88 -17.06
C PHE A 7 18.09 35.55 -15.60
N LEU A 8 16.84 35.75 -15.15
CA LEU A 8 16.35 35.22 -13.88
C LEU A 8 16.18 33.71 -14.06
N ILE A 9 17.14 32.92 -13.55
CA ILE A 9 16.99 31.49 -13.38
C ILE A 9 16.01 31.26 -12.22
N LEU A 10 14.77 30.99 -12.56
CA LEU A 10 13.79 30.48 -11.59
C LEU A 10 14.22 29.04 -11.24
N CYS A 11 15.01 28.87 -10.17
CA CYS A 11 15.19 27.57 -9.54
C CYS A 11 13.85 27.16 -8.94
N SER A 12 13.07 26.40 -9.71
CA SER A 12 11.97 25.61 -9.14
C SER A 12 12.62 24.59 -8.20
N GLN A 13 12.57 24.87 -6.90
CA GLN A 13 12.90 23.88 -5.89
C GLN A 13 11.81 22.81 -5.98
N PHE A 14 12.08 21.74 -6.72
CA PHE A 14 11.38 20.47 -6.53
C PHE A 14 11.70 20.04 -5.09
N SER A 15 10.82 20.32 -4.16
CA SER A 15 10.85 19.71 -2.84
C SER A 15 10.54 18.21 -3.07
N PHE A 16 11.60 17.41 -3.23
CA PHE A 16 11.48 15.98 -2.98
C PHE A 16 11.01 15.87 -1.52
N SER A 17 9.79 15.39 -1.32
CA SER A 17 9.34 14.99 0.01
C SER A 17 10.35 13.99 0.53
N GLN A 18 11.07 14.34 1.60
CA GLN A 18 12.03 13.44 2.22
C GLN A 18 11.23 12.32 2.88
N GLU A 19 11.34 11.10 2.35
CA GLU A 19 10.71 9.93 2.95
C GLU A 19 11.41 9.64 4.28
N LEU A 20 10.64 9.63 5.37
CA LEU A 20 11.14 9.42 6.72
C LEU A 20 10.43 8.23 7.36
N ALA A 21 11.21 7.36 8.01
CA ALA A 21 10.68 6.26 8.81
C ALA A 21 10.52 6.69 10.27
N LEU A 22 9.36 6.43 10.86
CA LEU A 22 9.16 6.58 12.29
C LEU A 22 9.97 5.50 13.03
N VAL A 23 10.76 5.92 14.01
CA VAL A 23 11.57 5.03 14.85
C VAL A 23 11.39 5.34 16.32
N LYS A 24 11.42 4.29 17.17
CA LYS A 24 11.34 4.43 18.62
C LYS A 24 12.67 4.04 19.27
N GLN A 25 13.20 4.92 20.11
CA GLN A 25 14.44 4.71 20.85
C GLN A 25 14.32 5.34 22.25
N ASN A 26 14.71 4.62 23.29
CA ASN A 26 14.60 5.03 24.69
C ASN A 26 13.17 5.50 25.07
N GLY A 27 12.17 4.76 24.58
CA GLY A 27 10.76 5.07 24.83
C GLY A 27 10.20 6.24 24.03
N LYS A 28 11.03 7.01 23.31
CA LYS A 28 10.63 8.21 22.54
C LYS A 28 10.64 7.92 21.04
N ILE A 29 9.81 8.64 20.32
CA ILE A 29 9.67 8.57 18.87
C ILE A 29 10.43 9.70 18.20
N GLY A 30 11.16 9.36 17.14
CA GLY A 30 11.84 10.26 16.22
C GLY A 30 11.70 9.75 14.79
N TYR A 31 12.45 10.34 13.86
CA TYR A 31 12.35 10.00 12.45
C TYR A 31 13.73 9.80 11.82
N LEU A 32 13.86 8.72 11.03
CA LEU A 32 15.07 8.30 10.35
C LEU A 32 14.93 8.60 8.85
N ASP A 33 15.98 9.10 8.23
CA ASP A 33 16.05 9.21 6.77
C ASP A 33 16.63 7.94 6.10
N LYS A 34 16.52 7.83 4.78
CA LYS A 34 17.04 6.68 4.02
C LYS A 34 18.58 6.55 4.03
N THR A 35 19.31 7.53 4.56
CA THR A 35 20.76 7.42 4.78
C THR A 35 21.08 6.76 6.13
N GLY A 36 20.08 6.51 6.97
CA GLY A 36 20.24 5.98 8.31
C GLY A 36 20.57 7.03 9.37
N LYS A 37 20.38 8.33 9.06
CA LYS A 37 20.53 9.42 10.03
C LYS A 37 19.18 9.79 10.64
N LEU A 38 19.19 10.11 11.93
CA LEU A 38 18.03 10.69 12.59
C LEU A 38 17.80 12.12 12.06
N ALA A 39 16.84 12.28 11.17
CA ALA A 39 16.40 13.58 10.68
C ALA A 39 15.76 14.38 11.83
N ILE A 40 15.00 13.69 12.68
CA ILE A 40 14.42 14.24 13.90
C ILE A 40 14.77 13.29 15.05
N LYS A 41 15.48 13.79 16.05
CA LYS A 41 15.87 13.01 17.24
C LYS A 41 14.63 12.53 18.00
N PRO A 42 14.66 11.34 18.63
CA PRO A 42 13.57 10.84 19.46
C PRO A 42 13.24 11.82 20.60
N ALA A 43 12.05 12.41 20.55
CA ALA A 43 11.59 13.41 21.51
C ALA A 43 10.11 13.22 21.90
N TYR A 44 9.29 12.62 21.03
CA TYR A 44 7.84 12.55 21.17
C TYR A 44 7.40 11.26 21.88
N ASP A 45 6.39 11.36 22.75
CA ASP A 45 5.77 10.19 23.39
C ASP A 45 4.84 9.46 22.41
N LYS A 46 4.15 10.19 21.57
CA LYS A 46 3.29 9.68 20.50
C LYS A 46 3.50 10.50 19.23
N ALA A 47 3.58 9.81 18.12
CA ALA A 47 3.69 10.40 16.81
C ALA A 47 3.14 9.43 15.75
N ARG A 48 2.84 9.95 14.56
CA ARG A 48 2.48 9.21 13.35
C ARG A 48 3.55 9.37 12.29
N GLY A 49 3.54 8.52 11.27
CA GLY A 49 4.43 8.66 10.11
C GLY A 49 4.22 9.98 9.37
N PHE A 50 5.22 10.38 8.58
CA PHE A 50 5.03 11.49 7.65
C PHE A 50 4.03 11.10 6.56
N SER A 51 3.09 11.97 6.30
CA SER A 51 2.15 11.85 5.19
C SER A 51 1.85 13.23 4.64
N ASP A 52 1.90 13.36 3.32
CA ASP A 52 1.66 14.64 2.62
C ASP A 52 2.56 15.80 3.12
N GLY A 53 3.79 15.45 3.59
CA GLY A 53 4.83 16.36 4.05
C GLY A 53 4.73 16.80 5.50
N LEU A 54 3.76 16.32 6.26
CA LEU A 54 3.57 16.62 7.68
C LEU A 54 3.46 15.34 8.50
N ALA A 55 3.87 15.39 9.76
CA ALA A 55 3.66 14.33 10.73
C ALA A 55 2.88 14.83 11.93
N ALA A 56 1.85 14.10 12.33
CA ALA A 56 1.14 14.39 13.57
C ALA A 56 2.01 13.93 14.75
N VAL A 57 2.25 14.83 15.70
CA VAL A 57 2.99 14.56 16.93
C VAL A 57 2.21 15.07 18.13
N LYS A 58 2.34 14.37 19.25
CA LYS A 58 1.67 14.75 20.49
C LYS A 58 2.64 15.50 21.40
N ASP A 59 2.25 16.71 21.77
CA ASP A 59 2.90 17.49 22.83
C ASP A 59 2.00 17.47 24.07
N GLN A 60 2.52 16.93 25.17
CA GLN A 60 1.75 16.66 26.38
C GLN A 60 0.46 15.88 26.08
N THR A 61 -0.68 16.57 26.00
CA THR A 61 -2.01 15.96 25.81
C THR A 61 -2.63 16.24 24.44
N LYS A 62 -2.08 17.19 23.67
CA LYS A 62 -2.65 17.67 22.40
C LYS A 62 -1.80 17.27 21.21
N TRP A 63 -2.45 17.05 20.07
CA TRP A 63 -1.83 16.79 18.79
C TRP A 63 -1.64 18.08 18.00
N GLY A 64 -0.53 18.18 17.29
CA GLY A 64 -0.23 19.18 16.28
C GLY A 64 0.61 18.56 15.18
N PHE A 65 1.16 19.38 14.28
CA PHE A 65 1.86 18.86 13.12
C PHE A 65 3.21 19.54 12.91
N ILE A 66 4.21 18.73 12.56
CA ILE A 66 5.58 19.17 12.27
C ILE A 66 5.95 18.90 10.82
N ASP A 67 6.90 19.67 10.29
CA ASP A 67 7.56 19.40 9.02
C ASP A 67 8.71 18.39 9.15
N ALA A 68 9.32 18.00 8.04
CA ALA A 68 10.44 17.05 7.99
C ALA A 68 11.73 17.54 8.69
N LYS A 69 11.78 18.80 9.11
CA LYS A 69 12.86 19.39 9.92
C LYS A 69 12.53 19.41 11.41
N GLY A 70 11.33 18.91 11.79
CA GLY A 70 10.84 18.93 13.18
C GLY A 70 10.28 20.27 13.64
N LYS A 71 10.07 21.23 12.72
CA LYS A 71 9.48 22.53 13.03
C LYS A 71 7.95 22.42 13.06
N TRP A 72 7.33 23.00 14.08
CA TRP A 72 5.88 23.12 14.17
C TRP A 72 5.32 23.92 12.99
N VAL A 73 4.40 23.30 12.23
CA VAL A 73 3.60 23.91 11.18
C VAL A 73 2.22 24.28 11.74
N ILE A 74 1.65 23.35 12.52
CA ILE A 74 0.38 23.56 13.22
C ILE A 74 0.63 23.26 14.69
N PRO A 75 0.53 24.25 15.60
CA PRO A 75 0.73 24.05 17.03
C PRO A 75 -0.21 23.01 17.62
N ALA A 76 0.25 22.30 18.64
CA ALA A 76 -0.54 21.28 19.33
C ALA A 76 -1.78 21.87 19.99
N SER A 77 -2.96 21.53 19.49
CA SER A 77 -4.24 22.07 19.94
C SER A 77 -5.42 21.09 19.80
N PHE A 78 -5.21 19.95 19.13
CA PHE A 78 -6.25 18.96 18.86
C PHE A 78 -6.26 17.83 19.88
N ASP A 79 -7.43 17.27 20.17
CA ASP A 79 -7.59 16.11 21.07
C ASP A 79 -7.13 14.83 20.37
N ASP A 80 -7.38 14.71 19.05
CA ASP A 80 -6.90 13.65 18.17
C ASP A 80 -6.61 14.20 16.78
N ALA A 81 -5.72 13.53 16.04
CA ALA A 81 -5.35 13.90 14.68
C ALA A 81 -5.01 12.65 13.89
N GLU A 82 -5.52 12.54 12.66
CA GLU A 82 -5.14 11.54 11.68
C GLU A 82 -3.96 12.03 10.83
N ASP A 83 -3.63 11.33 9.75
CA ASP A 83 -2.56 11.73 8.84
C ASP A 83 -3.10 12.69 7.78
N PHE A 84 -2.28 13.64 7.33
CA PHE A 84 -2.59 14.43 6.16
C PHE A 84 -2.57 13.58 4.90
N ASN A 85 -3.59 13.72 4.07
CA ASN A 85 -3.61 13.12 2.75
C ASN A 85 -4.41 14.02 1.79
N SER A 86 -3.89 14.21 0.58
CA SER A 86 -4.53 15.09 -0.42
C SER A 86 -4.75 16.53 0.08
N GLY A 87 -3.87 17.02 0.96
CA GLY A 87 -3.91 18.37 1.54
C GLY A 87 -4.81 18.53 2.76
N LEU A 88 -5.54 17.49 3.17
CA LEU A 88 -6.49 17.54 4.29
C LEU A 88 -6.20 16.47 5.35
N CYS A 89 -6.59 16.77 6.58
CA CYS A 89 -6.49 15.86 7.71
C CYS A 89 -7.77 15.90 8.53
N VAL A 90 -8.21 14.77 9.05
CA VAL A 90 -9.28 14.68 10.06
C VAL A 90 -8.67 14.94 11.44
N VAL A 91 -9.22 15.91 12.16
CA VAL A 91 -8.85 16.19 13.55
C VAL A 91 -10.07 16.16 14.45
N GLU A 92 -9.83 15.97 15.75
CA GLU A 92 -10.84 16.10 16.79
C GLU A 92 -10.47 17.23 17.73
N LYS A 93 -11.42 18.14 18.01
CA LYS A 93 -11.31 19.18 19.01
C LYS A 93 -12.65 19.36 19.72
N ASP A 94 -12.62 19.37 21.03
CA ASP A 94 -13.82 19.50 21.87
C ASP A 94 -14.92 18.45 21.49
N LYS A 95 -14.49 17.20 21.28
CA LYS A 95 -15.32 16.06 20.85
C LYS A 95 -15.98 16.23 19.46
N LYS A 96 -15.57 17.19 18.67
CA LYS A 96 -16.05 17.41 17.31
C LYS A 96 -14.95 17.02 16.32
N ARG A 97 -15.31 16.22 15.32
CA ARG A 97 -14.41 15.89 14.19
C ARG A 97 -14.70 16.81 13.02
N PHE A 98 -13.65 17.21 12.32
CA PHE A 98 -13.72 18.04 11.12
C PHE A 98 -12.41 17.93 10.32
N TYR A 99 -12.44 18.41 9.08
CA TYR A 99 -11.23 18.49 8.26
C TYR A 99 -10.52 19.82 8.48
N ILE A 100 -9.19 19.76 8.47
CA ILE A 100 -8.32 20.93 8.38
C ILE A 100 -7.42 20.84 7.16
N ASN A 101 -7.01 22.00 6.63
CA ASN A 101 -5.96 22.11 5.63
C ASN A 101 -4.56 22.18 6.30
N LYS A 102 -3.49 22.21 5.50
CA LYS A 102 -2.09 22.27 5.99
C LYS A 102 -1.73 23.55 6.75
N LYS A 103 -2.62 24.57 6.79
CA LYS A 103 -2.46 25.75 7.65
C LYS A 103 -3.16 25.60 8.99
N GLY A 104 -3.89 24.50 9.22
CA GLY A 104 -4.70 24.28 10.41
C GLY A 104 -6.09 24.93 10.35
N GLU A 105 -6.48 25.44 9.18
CA GLU A 105 -7.79 26.07 8.97
C GLU A 105 -8.85 25.01 8.70
N ALA A 106 -10.03 25.14 9.32
CA ALA A 106 -11.14 24.22 9.10
C ALA A 106 -11.67 24.31 7.67
N VAL A 107 -11.94 23.15 7.06
CA VAL A 107 -12.50 23.03 5.72
C VAL A 107 -13.98 22.68 5.83
N ASN A 108 -14.81 23.48 5.19
CA ASN A 108 -16.25 23.21 5.16
C ASN A 108 -16.56 22.04 4.22
N THR A 109 -17.31 21.06 4.73
CA THR A 109 -17.74 19.87 3.96
C THR A 109 -19.21 19.61 4.23
N PRO A 110 -19.91 18.88 3.33
CA PRO A 110 -21.27 18.46 3.59
C PRO A 110 -21.37 17.65 4.88
N PRO A 111 -22.54 17.66 5.57
CA PRO A 111 -22.76 16.86 6.75
C PRO A 111 -22.48 15.36 6.48
N THR A 112 -21.80 14.71 7.43
CA THR A 112 -21.47 13.27 7.34
C THR A 112 -21.67 12.59 8.68
N GLU A 113 -22.14 11.34 8.65
CA GLU A 113 -22.26 10.50 9.86
C GLU A 113 -20.89 10.07 10.40
N LYS A 114 -19.86 10.05 9.54
CA LYS A 114 -18.49 9.66 9.87
C LYS A 114 -17.50 10.39 8.98
N TYR A 115 -16.43 10.90 9.57
CA TYR A 115 -15.29 11.44 8.84
C TYR A 115 -14.33 10.31 8.45
N PHE A 116 -13.84 10.36 7.22
CA PHE A 116 -12.87 9.42 6.67
C PHE A 116 -11.67 10.22 6.16
N SER A 117 -10.46 9.69 6.33
CA SER A 117 -9.27 10.29 5.73
C SER A 117 -9.38 10.35 4.22
N PHE A 118 -8.83 11.39 3.62
CA PHE A 118 -8.69 11.47 2.17
C PHE A 118 -7.69 10.41 1.70
N GLU A 119 -7.95 9.83 0.55
CA GLU A 119 -7.01 8.96 -0.15
C GLU A 119 -7.08 9.24 -1.65
N ASN A 120 -5.91 9.49 -2.27
CA ASN A 120 -5.85 9.68 -3.72
C ASN A 120 -6.80 10.77 -4.26
N GLY A 121 -7.04 11.86 -3.51
CA GLY A 121 -7.85 13.00 -3.92
C GLY A 121 -9.35 12.87 -3.66
N VAL A 122 -9.80 11.83 -2.95
CA VAL A 122 -11.19 11.67 -2.53
C VAL A 122 -11.29 11.20 -1.09
N ALA A 123 -12.40 11.50 -0.43
CA ALA A 123 -12.79 10.89 0.84
C ALA A 123 -14.23 10.36 0.75
N PHE A 124 -14.54 9.37 1.57
CA PHE A 124 -15.89 8.88 1.68
C PHE A 124 -16.75 9.88 2.47
N ILE A 125 -17.99 10.05 2.02
CA ILE A 125 -19.06 10.73 2.78
C ILE A 125 -20.18 9.73 3.04
N ARG A 126 -20.72 9.74 4.26
CA ARG A 126 -21.78 8.82 4.68
C ARG A 126 -23.01 9.58 5.12
N GLN A 127 -24.14 9.31 4.48
CA GLN A 127 -25.45 9.88 4.80
C GLN A 127 -26.52 8.82 4.60
N ALA A 128 -27.49 8.74 5.51
CA ALA A 128 -28.58 7.76 5.48
C ALA A 128 -28.09 6.31 5.24
N LYS A 129 -26.98 5.93 5.88
CA LYS A 129 -26.31 4.63 5.74
C LYS A 129 -25.73 4.35 4.34
N LYS A 130 -25.80 5.28 3.40
CA LYS A 130 -25.19 5.17 2.08
C LYS A 130 -23.88 5.94 2.02
N VAL A 131 -22.97 5.48 1.16
CA VAL A 131 -21.63 6.04 0.97
C VAL A 131 -21.53 6.71 -0.40
N GLY A 132 -20.94 7.89 -0.42
CA GLY A 132 -20.57 8.68 -1.59
C GLY A 132 -19.14 9.16 -1.47
N LEU A 133 -18.75 10.14 -2.31
CA LEU A 133 -17.42 10.70 -2.39
C LEU A 133 -17.45 12.22 -2.34
N ILE A 134 -16.46 12.81 -1.67
CA ILE A 134 -16.15 14.24 -1.71
C ILE A 134 -14.72 14.46 -2.19
N ASN A 135 -14.44 15.62 -2.78
CA ASN A 135 -13.10 16.07 -3.14
C ASN A 135 -12.47 16.93 -2.02
N PRO A 136 -11.17 17.31 -2.11
CA PRO A 136 -10.52 18.14 -1.09
C PRO A 136 -11.06 19.56 -0.95
N LYS A 137 -11.91 20.02 -1.88
CA LYS A 137 -12.62 21.30 -1.72
C LYS A 137 -13.90 21.17 -0.90
N GLY A 138 -14.26 19.95 -0.48
CA GLY A 138 -15.52 19.64 0.20
C GLY A 138 -16.72 19.50 -0.73
N GLU A 139 -16.51 19.43 -2.04
CA GLU A 139 -17.58 19.26 -3.02
C GLU A 139 -17.94 17.78 -3.19
N ILE A 140 -19.22 17.47 -3.35
CA ILE A 140 -19.70 16.11 -3.60
C ILE A 140 -19.31 15.71 -5.03
N VAL A 141 -18.48 14.66 -5.12
CA VAL A 141 -18.11 14.00 -6.40
C VAL A 141 -19.13 12.92 -6.76
N LEU A 142 -19.57 12.17 -5.74
CA LEU A 142 -20.57 11.13 -5.88
C LEU A 142 -21.57 11.23 -4.73
N GLN A 143 -22.85 11.43 -5.06
CA GLN A 143 -23.91 11.41 -4.05
C GLN A 143 -23.93 10.06 -3.31
N PRO A 144 -24.18 10.04 -2.00
CA PRO A 144 -24.30 8.80 -1.24
C PRO A 144 -25.39 7.90 -1.81
N LYS A 145 -24.99 6.79 -2.46
CA LYS A 145 -25.93 5.83 -3.08
C LYS A 145 -25.54 4.36 -2.91
N TYR A 146 -24.25 4.07 -2.62
CA TYR A 146 -23.77 2.72 -2.42
C TYR A 146 -23.86 2.29 -0.96
N ASP A 147 -24.09 0.99 -0.69
CA ASP A 147 -24.07 0.41 0.64
C ASP A 147 -22.63 0.41 1.20
N MET A 148 -21.64 0.24 0.31
CA MET A 148 -20.22 0.22 0.64
C MET A 148 -19.39 0.68 -0.55
N ILE A 149 -18.32 1.41 -0.27
CA ILE A 149 -17.21 1.69 -1.19
C ILE A 149 -15.93 1.23 -0.48
N LYS A 150 -15.14 0.37 -1.13
CA LYS A 150 -13.82 -0.05 -0.65
C LYS A 150 -12.78 1.04 -0.96
N PRO A 151 -11.61 1.06 -0.28
CA PRO A 151 -10.52 1.95 -0.64
C PRO A 151 -10.18 1.89 -2.13
N PHE A 152 -9.71 3.03 -2.65
CA PHE A 152 -9.29 3.12 -4.05
C PHE A 152 -7.93 2.46 -4.26
N GLU A 153 -7.86 1.56 -5.23
CA GLU A 153 -6.62 0.93 -5.68
C GLU A 153 -6.45 1.15 -7.18
N GLY A 154 -5.28 1.64 -7.61
CA GLY A 154 -5.04 1.94 -9.04
C GLY A 154 -6.03 2.94 -9.67
N GLY A 155 -6.70 3.79 -8.87
CA GLY A 155 -7.68 4.76 -9.34
C GLY A 155 -9.12 4.24 -9.41
N TYR A 156 -9.39 3.02 -8.95
CA TYR A 156 -10.70 2.38 -8.96
C TYR A 156 -11.06 1.86 -7.57
N ALA A 157 -12.37 1.82 -7.28
CA ALA A 157 -12.90 1.29 -6.04
C ALA A 157 -14.01 0.28 -6.30
N ARG A 158 -13.98 -0.81 -5.56
CA ARG A 158 -15.09 -1.77 -5.52
C ARG A 158 -16.26 -1.16 -4.75
N VAL A 159 -17.45 -1.24 -5.30
CA VAL A 159 -18.69 -0.74 -4.69
C VAL A 159 -19.69 -1.86 -4.52
N LYS A 160 -20.47 -1.78 -3.45
CA LYS A 160 -21.56 -2.71 -3.18
C LYS A 160 -22.88 -1.98 -3.18
N ASN A 161 -23.87 -2.53 -3.86
CA ASN A 161 -25.24 -2.06 -3.84
C ASN A 161 -26.18 -3.26 -3.93
N ASN A 162 -27.18 -3.35 -3.01
CA ASN A 162 -28.13 -4.47 -2.93
C ASN A 162 -27.44 -5.84 -3.02
N ASP A 163 -26.39 -6.03 -2.19
CA ASP A 163 -25.57 -7.24 -2.12
C ASP A 163 -24.80 -7.63 -3.39
N ARG A 164 -24.78 -6.78 -4.40
CA ARG A 164 -24.00 -6.97 -5.62
C ARG A 164 -22.83 -6.01 -5.69
N TRP A 165 -21.70 -6.53 -6.20
CA TRP A 165 -20.46 -5.78 -6.35
C TRP A 165 -20.26 -5.26 -7.78
N GLY A 166 -19.71 -4.07 -7.87
CA GLY A 166 -19.26 -3.41 -9.09
C GLY A 166 -17.99 -2.59 -8.84
N ILE A 167 -17.62 -1.76 -9.79
CA ILE A 167 -16.41 -0.93 -9.72
C ILE A 167 -16.74 0.47 -10.23
N ILE A 168 -16.23 1.47 -9.53
CA ILE A 168 -16.27 2.89 -9.93
C ILE A 168 -14.86 3.45 -10.09
N ASP A 169 -14.73 4.50 -10.89
CA ASP A 169 -13.54 5.35 -10.91
C ASP A 169 -13.62 6.48 -9.87
N LYS A 170 -12.57 7.31 -9.77
CA LYS A 170 -12.52 8.44 -8.82
C LYS A 170 -13.55 9.53 -9.07
N THR A 171 -14.18 9.57 -10.25
CA THR A 171 -15.27 10.51 -10.55
C THR A 171 -16.62 9.98 -10.09
N GLY A 172 -16.66 8.74 -9.58
CA GLY A 172 -17.88 8.05 -9.19
C GLY A 172 -18.63 7.40 -10.35
N LYS A 173 -18.04 7.39 -11.57
CA LYS A 173 -18.60 6.73 -12.74
C LYS A 173 -18.42 5.22 -12.62
N ALA A 174 -19.48 4.46 -12.86
CA ALA A 174 -19.40 3.01 -12.90
C ALA A 174 -18.57 2.55 -14.12
N VAL A 175 -17.56 1.74 -13.85
CA VAL A 175 -16.73 1.04 -14.82
C VAL A 175 -17.24 -0.38 -15.00
N VAL A 176 -17.70 -0.98 -13.89
CA VAL A 176 -18.43 -2.25 -13.85
C VAL A 176 -19.65 -2.04 -12.98
N GLU A 177 -20.85 -2.30 -13.55
CA GLU A 177 -22.10 -2.18 -12.80
C GLU A 177 -22.16 -3.20 -11.64
N PRO A 178 -22.85 -2.89 -10.51
CA PRO A 178 -22.98 -3.78 -9.36
C PRO A 178 -23.92 -4.95 -9.67
N LEU A 179 -23.41 -5.98 -10.35
CA LEU A 179 -24.16 -7.15 -10.79
C LEU A 179 -23.60 -8.46 -10.25
N TYR A 180 -22.41 -8.49 -9.65
CA TYR A 180 -21.64 -9.68 -9.34
C TYR A 180 -21.69 -10.03 -7.84
N GLU A 181 -21.65 -11.31 -7.49
CA GLU A 181 -21.58 -11.81 -6.12
C GLU A 181 -20.24 -11.45 -5.47
N GLU A 182 -19.17 -11.56 -6.23
CA GLU A 182 -17.80 -11.21 -5.84
C GLU A 182 -17.10 -10.54 -7.02
N ILE A 183 -16.17 -9.63 -6.72
CA ILE A 183 -15.37 -8.95 -7.73
C ILE A 183 -13.99 -8.62 -7.16
N GLY A 184 -12.97 -8.72 -8.00
CA GLY A 184 -11.61 -8.32 -7.69
C GLY A 184 -11.33 -6.84 -7.92
N ASN A 185 -10.08 -6.46 -7.70
CA ASN A 185 -9.58 -5.14 -8.02
C ASN A 185 -9.47 -4.94 -9.53
N TYR A 186 -9.66 -3.71 -10.00
CA TYR A 186 -9.59 -3.40 -11.43
C TYR A 186 -8.15 -3.10 -11.85
N PHE A 187 -7.68 -3.82 -12.85
CA PHE A 187 -6.31 -3.74 -13.32
C PHE A 187 -6.28 -3.61 -14.84
N LYS A 188 -5.81 -2.49 -15.38
CA LYS A 188 -5.59 -2.28 -16.83
C LYS A 188 -6.75 -2.74 -17.72
N GLY A 189 -7.99 -2.50 -17.32
CA GLY A 189 -9.15 -2.87 -18.12
C GLY A 189 -9.74 -4.25 -17.83
N VAL A 190 -9.20 -5.00 -16.85
CA VAL A 190 -9.67 -6.33 -16.48
C VAL A 190 -9.87 -6.45 -14.96
N THR A 191 -10.82 -7.27 -14.56
CA THR A 191 -10.99 -7.75 -13.19
C THR A 191 -11.59 -9.15 -13.20
N TRP A 192 -11.39 -9.91 -12.13
CA TRP A 192 -12.13 -11.16 -11.97
C TRP A 192 -13.48 -10.90 -11.29
N ALA A 193 -14.44 -11.77 -11.55
CA ALA A 193 -15.74 -11.75 -10.88
C ALA A 193 -16.30 -13.16 -10.72
N LYS A 194 -17.27 -13.27 -9.79
CA LYS A 194 -18.16 -14.43 -9.66
C LYS A 194 -19.55 -14.03 -10.10
N SER A 195 -20.14 -14.82 -11.01
CA SER A 195 -21.51 -14.66 -11.51
C SER A 195 -22.22 -16.00 -11.45
N GLY A 196 -23.17 -16.17 -10.54
CA GLY A 196 -23.71 -17.48 -10.19
C GLY A 196 -22.62 -18.41 -9.66
N ASP A 197 -22.53 -19.60 -10.22
CA ASP A 197 -21.49 -20.58 -9.83
C ASP A 197 -20.16 -20.39 -10.59
N ALA A 198 -20.11 -19.50 -11.58
CA ALA A 198 -18.96 -19.32 -12.44
C ALA A 198 -18.01 -18.23 -11.95
N PHE A 199 -16.72 -18.54 -11.91
CA PHE A 199 -15.64 -17.56 -11.83
C PHE A 199 -15.13 -17.24 -13.23
N GLY A 200 -14.80 -15.97 -13.47
CA GLY A 200 -14.30 -15.54 -14.76
C GLY A 200 -13.70 -14.15 -14.71
N LEU A 201 -13.41 -13.60 -15.89
CA LEU A 201 -12.89 -12.24 -16.04
C LEU A 201 -13.94 -11.33 -16.66
N ILE A 202 -13.95 -10.07 -16.23
CA ILE A 202 -14.64 -8.98 -16.92
C ILE A 202 -13.60 -8.25 -17.76
N ILE A 203 -13.77 -8.30 -19.06
CA ILE A 203 -12.87 -7.71 -20.06
C ILE A 203 -13.71 -6.80 -20.96
N GLY A 204 -13.34 -5.50 -21.02
CA GLY A 204 -14.14 -4.53 -21.79
C GLY A 204 -15.61 -4.47 -21.36
N GLY A 205 -15.89 -4.65 -20.06
CA GLY A 205 -17.23 -4.64 -19.47
C GLY A 205 -18.04 -5.93 -19.67
N LYS A 206 -17.49 -6.97 -20.32
CA LYS A 206 -18.16 -8.24 -20.56
C LYS A 206 -17.59 -9.36 -19.70
N PHE A 207 -18.46 -10.10 -19.03
CA PHE A 207 -18.06 -11.28 -18.25
C PHE A 207 -17.78 -12.47 -19.16
N LYS A 208 -16.64 -13.11 -18.94
CA LYS A 208 -16.21 -14.35 -19.61
C LYS A 208 -15.87 -15.38 -18.54
N ALA A 209 -16.66 -16.42 -18.39
CA ALA A 209 -16.38 -17.53 -17.47
C ALA A 209 -15.12 -18.28 -17.89
N ILE A 210 -14.39 -18.82 -16.90
CA ILE A 210 -13.26 -19.74 -17.11
C ILE A 210 -13.68 -21.11 -16.56
N GLU A 211 -13.79 -22.09 -17.45
CA GLU A 211 -14.33 -23.40 -17.13
C GLU A 211 -13.56 -24.13 -16.03
N GLY A 212 -14.29 -24.59 -15.02
CA GLY A 212 -13.76 -25.38 -13.91
C GLY A 212 -12.91 -24.61 -12.92
N VAL A 213 -12.79 -23.28 -13.05
CA VAL A 213 -12.13 -22.41 -12.07
C VAL A 213 -13.08 -22.14 -10.91
N ASP A 214 -12.58 -22.31 -9.69
CA ASP A 214 -13.31 -22.07 -8.45
C ASP A 214 -12.75 -20.90 -7.62
N LYS A 215 -11.63 -20.29 -8.04
CA LYS A 215 -11.06 -19.10 -7.45
C LYS A 215 -10.09 -18.42 -8.40
N ILE A 216 -10.15 -17.09 -8.45
CA ILE A 216 -9.19 -16.23 -9.13
C ILE A 216 -8.70 -15.18 -8.13
N TRP A 217 -7.41 -14.85 -8.15
CA TRP A 217 -6.82 -13.77 -7.34
C TRP A 217 -6.70 -12.50 -8.16
N ASP A 218 -6.46 -11.38 -7.49
CA ASP A 218 -6.32 -10.08 -8.15
C ASP A 218 -5.08 -10.04 -9.05
N PHE A 219 -5.21 -9.34 -10.18
CA PHE A 219 -4.04 -8.93 -10.96
C PHE A 219 -3.29 -7.86 -10.15
N HIS A 220 -1.97 -7.91 -10.19
CA HIS A 220 -1.15 -7.02 -9.36
C HIS A 220 -0.19 -6.18 -10.21
N VAL A 221 1.02 -6.68 -10.42
CA VAL A 221 2.11 -5.96 -11.07
C VAL A 221 2.18 -6.29 -12.56
N GLN A 222 1.95 -7.55 -12.91
CA GLN A 222 2.08 -8.08 -14.26
C GLN A 222 0.72 -8.41 -14.87
N ASP A 223 0.69 -8.55 -16.20
CA ASP A 223 -0.52 -8.84 -16.97
C ASP A 223 -0.96 -10.32 -16.85
N ASN A 224 -0.77 -10.91 -15.66
CA ASN A 224 -1.20 -12.24 -15.30
C ASN A 224 -1.59 -12.31 -13.82
N THR A 225 -2.36 -13.33 -13.50
CA THR A 225 -2.69 -13.69 -12.12
C THR A 225 -2.77 -15.20 -11.98
N TYR A 226 -3.01 -15.68 -10.77
CA TYR A 226 -3.16 -17.09 -10.52
C TYR A 226 -4.61 -17.45 -10.24
N ALA A 227 -4.99 -18.67 -10.65
CA ALA A 227 -6.33 -19.19 -10.51
C ALA A 227 -6.29 -20.65 -10.08
N ARG A 228 -7.35 -21.10 -9.39
CA ARG A 228 -7.48 -22.47 -8.90
C ARG A 228 -8.49 -23.25 -9.73
N LYS A 229 -8.08 -24.45 -10.12
CA LYS A 229 -8.93 -25.43 -10.78
C LYS A 229 -8.58 -26.83 -10.27
N GLY A 230 -9.59 -27.61 -9.86
CA GLY A 230 -9.37 -28.96 -9.35
C GLY A 230 -8.45 -29.02 -8.13
N GLY A 231 -8.50 -28.01 -7.24
CA GLY A 231 -7.67 -27.93 -6.04
C GLY A 231 -6.21 -27.54 -6.29
N LYS A 232 -5.79 -27.35 -7.55
CA LYS A 232 -4.44 -26.93 -7.94
C LYS A 232 -4.45 -25.50 -8.49
N ILE A 233 -3.33 -24.83 -8.38
CA ILE A 233 -3.14 -23.46 -8.85
C ILE A 233 -2.31 -23.46 -10.13
N GLY A 234 -2.78 -22.71 -11.12
CA GLY A 234 -2.07 -22.32 -12.32
C GLY A 234 -2.07 -20.81 -12.49
N PHE A 235 -1.59 -20.34 -13.61
CA PHE A 235 -1.55 -18.91 -13.92
C PHE A 235 -2.28 -18.62 -15.23
N ILE A 236 -3.05 -17.54 -15.24
CA ILE A 236 -3.83 -17.07 -16.38
C ILE A 236 -3.41 -15.66 -16.80
N ASP A 237 -3.55 -15.34 -18.08
CA ASP A 237 -3.36 -14.00 -18.62
C ASP A 237 -4.62 -13.14 -18.45
N THR A 238 -4.55 -11.87 -18.89
CA THR A 238 -5.68 -10.92 -18.87
C THR A 238 -6.83 -11.30 -19.82
N LYS A 239 -6.67 -12.32 -20.65
CA LYS A 239 -7.72 -12.87 -21.54
C LYS A 239 -8.39 -14.11 -20.94
N GLY A 240 -7.88 -14.60 -19.80
CA GLY A 240 -8.33 -15.79 -19.13
C GLY A 240 -7.81 -17.09 -19.73
N SER A 241 -6.71 -17.03 -20.48
CA SER A 241 -6.04 -18.20 -21.02
C SER A 241 -4.95 -18.70 -20.06
N TRP A 242 -4.82 -20.01 -19.87
CA TRP A 242 -3.76 -20.57 -19.04
C TRP A 242 -2.39 -20.31 -19.66
N ILE A 243 -1.52 -19.63 -18.89
CA ILE A 243 -0.09 -19.48 -19.19
C ILE A 243 0.64 -20.70 -18.62
N ILE A 244 0.23 -21.13 -17.42
CA ILE A 244 0.71 -22.32 -16.75
C ILE A 244 -0.52 -23.07 -16.24
N GLU A 245 -0.71 -24.30 -16.72
CA GLU A 245 -1.80 -25.17 -16.29
C GLU A 245 -1.76 -25.43 -14.78
N PRO A 246 -2.93 -25.65 -14.13
CA PRO A 246 -3.00 -25.91 -12.70
C PRO A 246 -2.22 -27.15 -12.27
N LYS A 247 -1.13 -26.96 -11.52
CA LYS A 247 -0.26 -28.04 -11.03
C LYS A 247 0.32 -27.78 -9.64
N PHE A 248 0.29 -26.55 -9.15
CA PHE A 248 0.89 -26.19 -7.87
C PHE A 248 -0.11 -26.28 -6.72
N ASP A 249 0.36 -26.62 -5.51
CA ASP A 249 -0.48 -26.65 -4.30
C ASP A 249 -0.80 -25.24 -3.80
N LYS A 250 0.18 -24.32 -3.88
CA LYS A 250 0.03 -22.88 -3.59
C LYS A 250 0.90 -22.09 -4.55
N ALA A 251 0.52 -20.83 -4.78
CA ALA A 251 1.31 -19.88 -5.53
C ALA A 251 1.06 -18.45 -5.00
N ARG A 252 1.96 -17.56 -5.35
CA ARG A 252 1.79 -16.10 -5.21
C ARG A 252 1.99 -15.45 -6.58
N ALA A 253 1.66 -14.14 -6.65
CA ALA A 253 1.73 -13.39 -7.89
C ALA A 253 3.15 -13.35 -8.50
N PHE A 254 3.20 -13.18 -9.81
CA PHE A 254 4.45 -12.89 -10.51
C PHE A 254 4.94 -11.47 -10.20
N CYS A 255 6.25 -11.34 -9.95
CA CYS A 255 7.00 -10.10 -10.03
C CYS A 255 8.39 -10.40 -10.61
N LYS A 256 8.96 -9.50 -11.42
CA LYS A 256 10.23 -9.76 -12.15
C LYS A 256 10.23 -11.06 -12.95
N ASN A 257 9.07 -11.45 -13.52
CA ASN A 257 8.86 -12.68 -14.27
C ASN A 257 9.09 -13.99 -13.47
N LEU A 258 9.06 -13.91 -12.15
CA LEU A 258 9.19 -15.02 -11.23
C LEU A 258 8.00 -15.06 -10.26
N ALA A 259 7.47 -16.25 -10.02
CA ALA A 259 6.40 -16.48 -9.05
C ALA A 259 6.81 -17.52 -8.02
N PRO A 260 6.60 -17.26 -6.72
CA PRO A 260 6.75 -18.29 -5.70
C PRO A 260 5.67 -19.35 -5.87
N VAL A 261 6.07 -20.61 -5.86
CA VAL A 261 5.17 -21.78 -5.93
C VAL A 261 5.52 -22.80 -4.87
N TYR A 262 4.51 -23.48 -4.35
CA TYR A 262 4.66 -24.48 -3.31
C TYR A 262 4.43 -25.88 -3.90
N VAL A 263 5.45 -26.73 -3.79
CA VAL A 263 5.45 -28.11 -4.27
C VAL A 263 6.22 -28.99 -3.28
N GLY A 264 5.72 -30.16 -2.95
CA GLY A 264 6.44 -31.11 -2.09
C GLY A 264 6.75 -30.57 -0.70
N LYS A 265 5.87 -29.74 -0.13
CA LYS A 265 6.00 -29.08 1.18
C LYS A 265 7.06 -27.98 1.26
N LYS A 266 7.59 -27.51 0.13
CA LYS A 266 8.58 -26.43 0.05
C LYS A 266 8.19 -25.39 -1.00
N TRP A 267 8.66 -24.19 -0.81
CA TRP A 267 8.56 -23.09 -1.76
C TRP A 267 9.78 -23.02 -2.66
N GLY A 268 9.57 -22.78 -3.95
CA GLY A 268 10.56 -22.44 -4.95
C GLY A 268 10.02 -21.35 -5.85
N TYR A 269 10.71 -21.03 -6.93
CA TYR A 269 10.29 -20.01 -7.89
C TYR A 269 10.28 -20.56 -9.31
N VAL A 270 9.20 -20.25 -10.04
CA VAL A 270 9.08 -20.58 -11.47
C VAL A 270 9.08 -19.30 -12.31
N ASN A 271 9.56 -19.42 -13.53
CA ASN A 271 9.42 -18.40 -14.56
C ASN A 271 8.02 -18.46 -15.23
N THR A 272 7.77 -17.57 -16.19
CA THR A 272 6.50 -17.47 -16.92
C THR A 272 6.16 -18.69 -17.79
N THR A 273 7.11 -19.58 -18.05
CA THR A 273 6.85 -20.87 -18.73
C THR A 273 6.53 -22.01 -17.76
N GLY A 274 6.62 -21.74 -16.44
CA GLY A 274 6.43 -22.74 -15.39
C GLY A 274 7.64 -23.64 -15.12
N ALA A 275 8.81 -23.28 -15.66
CA ALA A 275 10.09 -23.92 -15.35
C ALA A 275 10.66 -23.34 -14.04
N PHE A 276 11.23 -24.21 -13.19
CA PHE A 276 11.90 -23.77 -11.96
C PHE A 276 13.18 -22.99 -12.29
N VAL A 277 13.29 -21.81 -11.65
CA VAL A 277 14.53 -21.03 -11.57
C VAL A 277 15.17 -21.23 -10.20
N VAL A 278 14.34 -21.45 -9.18
CA VAL A 278 14.77 -21.85 -7.85
C VAL A 278 13.96 -23.07 -7.46
N GLU A 279 14.63 -24.20 -7.29
CA GLU A 279 14.00 -25.46 -6.87
C GLU A 279 13.32 -25.29 -5.48
N PRO A 280 12.24 -26.05 -5.21
CA PRO A 280 11.57 -26.00 -3.92
C PRO A 280 12.48 -26.39 -2.76
N ALA A 281 12.94 -25.40 -2.00
CA ALA A 281 13.87 -25.59 -0.89
C ALA A 281 13.43 -24.88 0.41
N TYR A 282 12.68 -23.79 0.29
CA TYR A 282 12.36 -22.90 1.41
C TYR A 282 11.09 -23.29 2.15
N ASN A 283 11.04 -22.98 3.46
CA ASN A 283 9.83 -23.19 4.28
C ASN A 283 8.75 -22.17 3.96
N ASP A 284 9.16 -20.95 3.54
CA ASP A 284 8.27 -19.89 3.02
C ASP A 284 9.03 -19.03 2.00
N ALA A 285 8.32 -18.37 1.10
CA ALA A 285 8.90 -17.50 0.08
C ALA A 285 7.88 -16.44 -0.36
N GLU A 286 8.30 -15.18 -0.42
CA GLU A 286 7.47 -14.05 -0.84
C GLU A 286 7.77 -13.65 -2.29
N ILE A 287 6.93 -12.77 -2.85
CA ILE A 287 7.15 -12.22 -4.20
C ILE A 287 8.44 -11.39 -4.25
N PHE A 288 9.05 -11.31 -5.41
CA PHE A 288 10.16 -10.38 -5.65
C PHE A 288 9.67 -8.94 -5.53
N SER A 289 10.51 -8.08 -4.97
CA SER A 289 10.30 -6.64 -5.03
C SER A 289 10.78 -6.06 -6.36
N GLU A 290 10.44 -4.79 -6.63
CA GLU A 290 10.99 -4.07 -7.77
C GLU A 290 12.51 -3.91 -7.69
N ASP A 291 13.09 -3.97 -6.50
CA ASP A 291 14.55 -3.99 -6.26
C ASP A 291 15.22 -5.31 -6.67
N GLY A 292 14.43 -6.32 -7.10
CA GLY A 292 14.94 -7.61 -7.58
C GLY A 292 15.36 -8.60 -6.48
N LEU A 293 14.90 -8.37 -5.25
CA LEU A 293 15.14 -9.26 -4.11
C LEU A 293 13.82 -9.84 -3.61
N ALA A 294 13.85 -11.13 -3.24
CA ALA A 294 12.70 -11.81 -2.65
C ALA A 294 13.05 -12.36 -1.27
N PRO A 295 12.15 -12.16 -0.27
CA PRO A 295 12.29 -12.81 1.02
C PRO A 295 12.08 -14.31 0.90
N VAL A 296 12.97 -15.09 1.50
CA VAL A 296 12.87 -16.54 1.63
C VAL A 296 13.11 -16.97 3.06
N LYS A 297 12.45 -18.00 3.51
CA LYS A 297 12.52 -18.50 4.88
C LYS A 297 13.08 -19.93 4.91
N GLU A 298 14.16 -20.09 5.65
CA GLU A 298 14.59 -21.40 6.20
C GLU A 298 14.05 -21.53 7.61
N LYS A 299 14.86 -21.35 8.65
CA LYS A 299 14.41 -21.11 10.02
C LYS A 299 13.95 -19.65 10.17
N ASP A 300 14.80 -18.75 9.76
CA ASP A 300 14.60 -17.30 9.75
C ASP A 300 14.54 -16.77 8.30
N TRP A 301 14.28 -15.49 8.12
CA TRP A 301 14.17 -14.87 6.82
C TRP A 301 15.51 -14.31 6.33
N GLY A 302 15.77 -14.46 5.05
CA GLY A 302 16.83 -13.83 4.29
C GLY A 302 16.32 -13.41 2.92
N PHE A 303 17.20 -13.03 2.01
CA PHE A 303 16.81 -12.54 0.69
C PHE A 303 17.66 -13.13 -0.42
N ILE A 304 17.02 -13.54 -1.49
CA ILE A 304 17.65 -14.04 -2.71
C ILE A 304 17.47 -13.05 -3.86
N ASP A 305 18.39 -13.09 -4.82
CA ASP A 305 18.25 -12.40 -6.10
C ASP A 305 17.41 -13.21 -7.11
N VAL A 306 17.15 -12.62 -8.29
CA VAL A 306 16.37 -13.23 -9.37
C VAL A 306 16.98 -14.52 -9.96
N LYS A 307 18.24 -14.83 -9.63
CA LYS A 307 18.93 -16.07 -10.00
C LYS A 307 18.86 -17.13 -8.90
N GLY A 308 18.24 -16.82 -7.76
CA GLY A 308 18.16 -17.70 -6.59
C GLY A 308 19.40 -17.65 -5.68
N LYS A 309 20.35 -16.76 -5.94
CA LYS A 309 21.53 -16.60 -5.08
C LYS A 309 21.16 -15.86 -3.80
N MET A 310 21.53 -16.41 -2.65
CA MET A 310 21.40 -15.74 -1.36
C MET A 310 22.25 -14.47 -1.32
N VAL A 311 21.60 -13.32 -1.16
CA VAL A 311 22.22 -11.99 -1.03
C VAL A 311 22.32 -11.58 0.43
N ILE A 312 21.27 -11.83 1.19
CA ILE A 312 21.20 -11.52 2.62
C ILE A 312 20.86 -12.81 3.36
N PRO A 313 21.74 -13.27 4.27
CA PRO A 313 21.56 -14.52 4.99
C PRO A 313 20.26 -14.58 5.79
N THR A 314 19.75 -15.80 6.05
CA THR A 314 18.50 -16.08 6.79
C THR A 314 18.66 -15.87 8.30
N ASN A 315 18.82 -14.63 8.73
CA ASN A 315 19.08 -14.23 10.12
C ASN A 315 18.04 -13.25 10.69
N TYR A 316 16.97 -12.99 9.96
CA TYR A 316 16.04 -11.92 10.32
C TYR A 316 14.61 -12.44 10.47
N ASP A 317 13.81 -11.69 11.23
CA ASP A 317 12.36 -11.75 11.14
C ASP A 317 11.88 -10.56 10.29
N ILE A 318 10.97 -10.82 9.36
CA ILE A 318 10.29 -9.80 8.56
C ILE A 318 8.81 -9.86 8.93
N SER A 319 8.42 -9.24 10.05
CA SER A 319 7.01 -9.15 10.35
C SER A 319 6.37 -8.02 9.51
N THR A 320 5.18 -8.26 9.02
CA THR A 320 4.34 -7.18 8.50
C THR A 320 4.05 -6.21 9.63
N ALA A 321 4.38 -4.93 9.43
CA ALA A 321 3.83 -3.91 10.30
C ALA A 321 2.31 -3.91 10.14
N PHE A 322 1.61 -3.68 11.23
CA PHE A 322 0.24 -3.18 11.18
C PHE A 322 0.27 -1.75 10.59
N SER A 323 0.49 -1.66 9.29
CA SER A 323 0.24 -0.45 8.52
C SER A 323 -1.08 -0.68 7.81
N PHE A 324 -2.07 0.10 8.14
CA PHE A 324 -3.39 0.07 7.50
C PHE A 324 -3.34 0.49 6.01
N LEU A 325 -2.19 0.99 5.53
CA LEU A 325 -2.04 1.57 4.19
C LEU A 325 -1.23 0.71 3.20
N ASN A 326 -0.35 -0.20 3.67
CA ASN A 326 0.44 -1.12 2.83
C ASN A 326 0.70 -2.42 3.57
N SER A 327 -0.35 -3.11 3.96
CA SER A 327 -0.34 -4.21 4.92
C SER A 327 0.43 -5.46 4.49
N ASP A 328 0.80 -5.62 3.22
CA ASP A 328 1.27 -6.91 2.71
C ASP A 328 2.69 -6.90 2.12
N ALA A 329 3.37 -5.75 2.07
CA ALA A 329 4.70 -5.68 1.51
C ALA A 329 5.76 -6.19 2.50
N LYS A 330 6.04 -7.48 2.44
CA LYS A 330 7.24 -8.06 3.04
C LYS A 330 8.38 -7.91 2.03
N GLY A 331 9.51 -7.38 2.47
CA GLY A 331 10.68 -7.28 1.62
C GLY A 331 11.15 -5.86 1.38
N PHE A 332 11.77 -5.65 0.23
CA PHE A 332 12.34 -4.36 -0.14
C PHE A 332 11.27 -3.43 -0.74
N ILE A 333 11.30 -2.18 -0.32
CA ILE A 333 10.49 -1.09 -0.88
C ILE A 333 11.43 0.09 -1.12
N SER A 334 11.58 0.48 -2.38
CA SER A 334 12.46 1.60 -2.78
C SER A 334 13.87 1.50 -2.18
N GLY A 335 14.49 0.34 -2.30
CA GLY A 335 15.87 0.08 -1.88
C GLY A 335 16.07 -0.26 -0.41
N VAL A 336 15.02 -0.32 0.41
CA VAL A 336 15.14 -0.55 1.85
C VAL A 336 14.20 -1.65 2.31
N SER A 337 14.66 -2.54 3.17
CA SER A 337 13.82 -3.53 3.85
C SER A 337 13.85 -3.36 5.35
N ARG A 338 12.69 -3.31 5.98
CA ARG A 338 12.57 -3.32 7.43
C ARG A 338 12.67 -4.75 7.94
N VAL A 339 13.58 -4.98 8.87
CA VAL A 339 13.85 -6.29 9.47
C VAL A 339 13.89 -6.22 10.97
N LYS A 340 13.70 -7.37 11.63
CA LYS A 340 13.85 -7.50 13.08
C LYS A 340 14.94 -8.52 13.39
N ASN A 341 15.80 -8.18 14.33
CA ASN A 341 16.83 -9.07 14.85
C ASN A 341 16.95 -8.89 16.37
N ASN A 342 17.01 -9.98 17.13
CA ASN A 342 17.08 -9.97 18.59
C ASN A 342 16.07 -9.03 19.25
N GLY A 343 14.82 -9.03 18.74
CA GLY A 343 13.74 -8.22 19.28
C GLY A 343 13.75 -6.74 18.88
N LYS A 344 14.77 -6.26 18.17
CA LYS A 344 14.92 -4.87 17.71
C LYS A 344 14.72 -4.73 16.21
N TRP A 345 14.23 -3.59 15.79
CA TRP A 345 13.96 -3.24 14.40
C TRP A 345 15.12 -2.49 13.77
N GLY A 346 15.40 -2.76 12.52
CA GLY A 346 16.38 -2.04 11.70
C GLY A 346 15.98 -2.02 10.24
N PHE A 347 16.75 -1.31 9.45
CA PHE A 347 16.55 -1.22 8.00
C PHE A 347 17.82 -1.69 7.29
N LEU A 348 17.65 -2.58 6.32
CA LEU A 348 18.74 -3.04 5.47
C LEU A 348 18.65 -2.39 4.09
N ASP A 349 19.79 -2.05 3.52
CA ASP A 349 19.91 -1.75 2.10
C ASP A 349 19.89 -3.05 1.27
N THR A 350 19.86 -2.95 -0.06
CA THR A 350 19.84 -4.09 -0.98
C THR A 350 21.10 -4.98 -0.94
N LYS A 351 22.15 -4.55 -0.25
CA LYS A 351 23.37 -5.32 0.01
C LYS A 351 23.36 -5.99 1.38
N GLY A 352 22.32 -5.78 2.19
CA GLY A 352 22.19 -6.28 3.55
C GLY A 352 22.94 -5.46 4.59
N GLN A 353 23.35 -4.23 4.26
CA GLN A 353 23.99 -3.33 5.21
C GLN A 353 22.92 -2.63 6.07
N LEU A 354 23.14 -2.60 7.38
CA LEU A 354 22.24 -1.94 8.31
C LEU A 354 22.36 -0.42 8.20
N LEU A 355 21.26 0.26 7.86
CA LEU A 355 21.24 1.71 7.74
C LEU A 355 21.60 2.37 9.07
N GLY A 356 22.58 3.29 9.01
CA GLY A 356 23.06 4.02 10.19
C GLY A 356 23.65 3.14 11.29
N ASN A 357 23.86 1.84 11.07
CA ASN A 357 24.32 0.86 12.09
C ASN A 357 23.49 0.90 13.37
N GLN A 358 22.17 1.11 13.26
CA GLN A 358 21.28 1.32 14.40
C GLN A 358 20.13 0.34 14.43
N TRP A 359 19.78 -0.08 15.65
CA TRP A 359 18.60 -0.88 15.97
C TRP A 359 17.67 -0.11 16.89
N PHE A 360 16.36 -0.23 16.68
CA PHE A 360 15.31 0.52 17.36
C PHE A 360 14.37 -0.41 18.11
N GLU A 361 13.69 0.11 19.14
CA GLU A 361 12.63 -0.61 19.87
C GLU A 361 11.42 -0.86 18.98
N ASN A 362 11.11 0.08 18.09
CA ASN A 362 10.11 -0.02 17.04
C ASN A 362 10.54 0.82 15.83
N ALA A 363 10.09 0.42 14.65
CA ALA A 363 10.27 1.19 13.42
C ALA A 363 9.08 0.92 12.48
N GLU A 364 8.66 1.95 11.75
CA GLU A 364 7.66 1.85 10.67
C GLU A 364 8.35 2.00 9.31
N LEU A 365 7.64 1.69 8.23
CA LEU A 365 8.18 1.85 6.88
C LEU A 365 8.40 3.32 6.55
N PHE A 366 9.27 3.59 5.59
CA PHE A 366 9.47 4.93 5.03
C PHE A 366 8.19 5.38 4.29
N ASN A 367 7.79 6.62 4.57
CA ASN A 367 6.63 7.30 3.96
C ASN A 367 7.04 8.68 3.46
#